data_bb0051aecf361042fc8f91699bbee5cb
#
_entry.id   bb0051aecf361042fc8f91699bbee5cb
#
_cell.length_a   1.000
_cell.length_b   1.000
_cell.length_c   1.000
_cell.angle_alpha   90.00
_cell.angle_beta   90.00
_cell.angle_gamma   90.00
#
_symmetry.space_group_name_H-M   'P 1'
#
loop_
_entity.id
_entity.type
_entity.pdbx_description
1 polymer ?
#
loop_
_entity_poly.entity_id
_entity_poly.type
_entity_poly.pdbx_seq_one_letter_code
_entity_poly.pdbx_strand_id
1 'polypeptide(L)'
;ILRPKNAPCEIHYHSDEIEYYDHVVVATHADTALKLLGDADPSEETRLSPWKYQDNQVILHTDTEFMPPKKALWASWNFLRKESAANERHGTPVSVSYYMNRLQKLNTKHPYFVTLNPQKVIDPNKTINSTILTHPLYSFDALNSQEVLREKNGCRNTWFCGSYFGYGFHED
;
A
#
# COMPACT_ATOMS: atom_id res chain seq x y z
N ILE A 1 -7.87 9.53 -17.76
CA ILE A 1 -9.19 8.90 -18.00
C ILE A 1 -10.20 10.03 -18.11
N LEU A 2 -10.94 10.10 -19.23
CA LEU A 2 -12.09 10.95 -19.42
C LEU A 2 -13.35 10.09 -19.63
N ARG A 3 -14.48 10.56 -19.10
CA ARG A 3 -15.75 9.78 -19.09
C ARG A 3 -16.89 10.64 -19.60
N PRO A 4 -16.92 10.94 -20.90
CA PRO A 4 -17.95 11.80 -21.49
C PRO A 4 -19.33 11.17 -21.33
N LYS A 5 -20.34 12.01 -21.19
CA LYS A 5 -21.73 11.56 -21.03
C LYS A 5 -22.22 10.89 -22.32
N ASN A 6 -22.75 9.67 -22.21
CA ASN A 6 -23.27 8.88 -23.31
C ASN A 6 -22.23 8.49 -24.40
N ALA A 7 -20.96 8.36 -24.01
CA ALA A 7 -19.90 7.88 -24.87
C ALA A 7 -18.96 6.92 -24.10
N PRO A 8 -18.14 6.13 -24.80
CA PRO A 8 -17.14 5.29 -24.14
C PRO A 8 -16.16 6.08 -23.27
N CYS A 9 -15.58 5.42 -22.28
CA CYS A 9 -14.47 5.99 -21.50
C CYS A 9 -13.22 6.10 -22.37
N GLU A 10 -12.50 7.20 -22.23
CA GLU A 10 -11.25 7.45 -22.95
C GLU A 10 -10.06 7.25 -22.02
N ILE A 11 -9.11 6.41 -22.41
CA ILE A 11 -7.82 6.24 -21.75
C ILE A 11 -6.77 6.97 -22.57
N HIS A 12 -6.21 8.03 -22.00
CA HIS A 12 -5.15 8.84 -22.63
C HIS A 12 -3.80 8.36 -22.09
N TYR A 13 -2.91 7.97 -22.98
CA TYR A 13 -1.54 7.56 -22.67
C TYR A 13 -0.55 8.72 -22.85
N HIS A 14 0.63 8.60 -22.29
CA HIS A 14 1.71 9.58 -22.47
C HIS A 14 2.23 9.69 -23.93
N SER A 15 1.91 8.69 -24.75
CA SER A 15 2.24 8.64 -26.18
C SER A 15 1.25 9.42 -27.07
N ASP A 16 0.36 10.21 -26.49
CA ASP A 16 -0.78 10.85 -27.19
C ASP A 16 -1.77 9.85 -27.83
N GLU A 17 -1.62 8.58 -27.51
CA GLU A 17 -2.56 7.52 -27.91
C GLU A 17 -3.81 7.56 -27.05
N ILE A 18 -4.97 7.33 -27.64
CA ILE A 18 -6.27 7.29 -26.97
C ILE A 18 -6.95 5.97 -27.31
N GLU A 19 -7.35 5.25 -26.27
CA GLU A 19 -8.18 4.05 -26.41
C GLU A 19 -9.56 4.26 -25.79
N TYR A 20 -10.54 3.54 -26.32
CA TYR A 20 -11.95 3.68 -25.93
C TYR A 20 -12.47 2.37 -25.34
N TYR A 21 -13.15 2.48 -24.19
CA TYR A 21 -13.71 1.33 -23.47
C TYR A 21 -15.11 1.61 -22.97
N ASP A 22 -15.98 0.61 -23.00
CA ASP A 22 -17.33 0.70 -22.44
C ASP A 22 -17.31 0.89 -20.92
N HIS A 23 -16.34 0.26 -20.23
CA HIS A 23 -16.16 0.32 -18.80
C HIS A 23 -14.68 0.36 -18.44
N VAL A 24 -14.37 1.04 -17.33
CA VAL A 24 -13.01 1.10 -16.77
C VAL A 24 -13.01 0.64 -15.32
N VAL A 25 -12.07 -0.22 -14.96
CA VAL A 25 -11.78 -0.61 -13.57
C VAL A 25 -10.47 0.03 -13.15
N VAL A 26 -10.52 0.89 -12.14
CA VAL A 26 -9.36 1.58 -11.58
C VAL A 26 -8.90 0.83 -10.33
N ALA A 27 -7.91 -0.05 -10.49
CA ALA A 27 -7.34 -0.90 -9.44
C ALA A 27 -6.02 -0.33 -8.92
N THR A 28 -6.01 0.93 -8.50
CA THR A 28 -4.84 1.63 -7.98
C THR A 28 -5.11 2.16 -6.57
N HIS A 29 -4.13 2.77 -5.91
CA HIS A 29 -4.37 3.55 -4.69
C HIS A 29 -5.41 4.65 -4.95
N ALA A 30 -6.19 5.02 -3.94
CA ALA A 30 -7.26 6.00 -4.06
C ALA A 30 -6.77 7.39 -4.53
N ASP A 31 -5.61 7.83 -4.03
CA ASP A 31 -4.98 9.09 -4.46
C ASP A 31 -4.51 9.04 -5.92
N THR A 32 -4.02 7.89 -6.36
CA THR A 32 -3.65 7.64 -7.75
C THR A 32 -4.89 7.54 -8.63
N ALA A 33 -5.95 6.85 -8.15
CA ALA A 33 -7.21 6.79 -8.83
C ALA A 33 -7.75 8.20 -9.12
N LEU A 34 -7.77 9.07 -8.11
CA LEU A 34 -8.22 10.46 -8.27
C LEU A 34 -7.38 11.23 -9.31
N LYS A 35 -6.06 11.06 -9.30
CA LYS A 35 -5.15 11.70 -10.27
C LYS A 35 -5.35 11.22 -11.71
N LEU A 36 -5.78 9.96 -11.88
CA LEU A 36 -6.05 9.39 -13.19
C LEU A 36 -7.35 9.91 -13.82
N LEU A 37 -8.28 10.42 -13.02
CA LEU A 37 -9.53 10.98 -13.50
C LEU A 37 -9.33 12.42 -13.95
N GLY A 38 -9.28 12.66 -15.26
CA GLY A 38 -9.17 14.01 -15.81
C GLY A 38 -10.47 14.82 -15.72
N ASP A 39 -11.58 14.17 -15.41
CA ASP A 39 -12.94 14.73 -15.30
C ASP A 39 -13.62 14.36 -13.98
N ALA A 40 -12.82 14.21 -12.90
CA ALA A 40 -13.34 13.91 -11.56
C ALA A 40 -14.42 14.91 -11.16
N ASP A 41 -15.53 14.42 -10.65
CA ASP A 41 -16.59 15.27 -10.10
C ASP A 41 -16.36 15.52 -8.59
N PRO A 42 -17.01 16.56 -8.01
CA PRO A 42 -16.85 16.87 -6.58
C PRO A 42 -17.17 15.72 -5.64
N SER A 43 -18.05 14.82 -6.06
CA SER A 43 -18.41 13.63 -5.29
C SER A 43 -17.27 12.58 -5.29
N GLU A 44 -16.59 12.41 -6.40
CA GLU A 44 -15.42 11.53 -6.52
C GLU A 44 -14.22 12.10 -5.73
N GLU A 45 -14.01 13.40 -5.83
CA GLU A 45 -12.98 14.09 -5.02
C GLU A 45 -13.22 13.91 -3.53
N THR A 46 -14.45 14.15 -3.05
CA THR A 46 -14.80 14.00 -1.64
C THR A 46 -14.58 12.58 -1.13
N ARG A 47 -14.75 11.57 -1.96
CA ARG A 47 -14.63 10.16 -1.59
C ARG A 47 -13.21 9.61 -1.65
N LEU A 48 -12.41 10.06 -2.61
CA LEU A 48 -11.06 9.53 -2.83
C LEU A 48 -9.98 10.37 -2.12
N SER A 49 -10.17 11.69 -1.97
CA SER A 49 -9.18 12.58 -1.37
C SER A 49 -8.89 12.36 0.13
N PRO A 50 -9.79 11.80 0.96
CA PRO A 50 -9.47 11.50 2.36
C PRO A 50 -8.40 10.43 2.53
N TRP A 51 -8.20 9.58 1.52
CA TRP A 51 -7.22 8.52 1.55
C TRP A 51 -5.82 9.07 1.33
N LYS A 52 -5.08 9.21 2.43
CA LYS A 52 -3.67 9.59 2.42
C LYS A 52 -2.81 8.34 2.52
N TYR A 53 -1.59 8.41 1.99
CA TYR A 53 -0.66 7.29 1.97
C TYR A 53 0.64 7.70 2.65
N GLN A 54 1.23 6.77 3.39
CA GLN A 54 2.51 6.94 4.07
C GLN A 54 3.57 6.09 3.38
N ASP A 55 4.71 6.70 3.10
CA ASP A 55 5.88 6.01 2.58
C ASP A 55 6.50 5.13 3.67
N ASN A 56 6.84 3.90 3.28
CA ASN A 56 7.58 2.97 4.12
C ASN A 56 8.79 2.46 3.35
N GLN A 57 9.96 2.56 3.96
CA GLN A 57 11.14 1.89 3.45
C GLN A 57 10.98 0.40 3.64
N VAL A 58 11.17 -0.37 2.58
CA VAL A 58 11.04 -1.83 2.56
C VAL A 58 12.33 -2.42 2.04
N ILE A 59 12.99 -3.25 2.84
CA ILE A 59 14.27 -3.86 2.49
C ILE A 59 14.15 -5.38 2.52
N LEU A 60 14.47 -6.03 1.40
CA LEU A 60 14.68 -7.47 1.31
C LEU A 60 16.16 -7.77 1.63
N HIS A 61 16.41 -8.63 2.62
CA HIS A 61 17.76 -8.90 3.12
C HIS A 61 17.90 -10.29 3.75
N THR A 62 19.14 -10.65 4.08
CA THR A 62 19.49 -11.89 4.80
C THR A 62 20.09 -11.64 6.19
N ASP A 63 20.03 -10.41 6.69
CA ASP A 63 20.62 -10.02 7.97
C ASP A 63 19.78 -10.51 9.15
N THR A 64 20.31 -11.47 9.90
CA THR A 64 19.65 -12.09 11.06
C THR A 64 19.59 -11.20 12.29
N GLU A 65 20.32 -10.08 12.33
CA GLU A 65 20.30 -9.15 13.46
C GLU A 65 18.97 -8.42 13.64
N PHE A 66 18.08 -8.51 12.64
CA PHE A 66 16.71 -7.99 12.67
C PHE A 66 15.69 -9.00 13.19
N MET A 67 16.19 -10.11 13.74
CA MET A 67 15.37 -11.17 14.31
C MET A 67 15.70 -11.37 15.81
N PRO A 68 14.79 -11.97 16.59
CA PRO A 68 15.09 -12.34 17.96
C PRO A 68 16.37 -13.18 18.05
N PRO A 69 17.22 -13.00 19.10
CA PRO A 69 18.48 -13.72 19.23
C PRO A 69 18.33 -15.25 19.21
N LYS A 70 17.23 -15.76 19.77
CA LYS A 70 16.91 -17.19 19.76
C LYS A 70 16.07 -17.54 18.54
N LYS A 71 16.61 -18.34 17.61
CA LYS A 71 15.91 -18.76 16.38
C LYS A 71 14.55 -19.43 16.62
N ALA A 72 14.39 -20.12 17.76
CA ALA A 72 13.11 -20.71 18.14
C ALA A 72 11.96 -19.70 18.33
N LEU A 73 12.30 -18.41 18.54
CA LEU A 73 11.33 -17.33 18.68
C LEU A 73 10.98 -16.65 17.35
N TRP A 74 11.60 -17.05 16.25
CA TRP A 74 11.32 -16.43 14.96
C TRP A 74 9.90 -16.75 14.50
N ALA A 75 9.06 -15.73 14.53
CA ALA A 75 7.72 -15.79 13.98
C ALA A 75 7.72 -15.37 12.50
N SER A 76 6.62 -15.60 11.79
CA SER A 76 6.45 -15.06 10.42
C SER A 76 6.52 -13.55 10.41
N TRP A 77 6.03 -12.89 11.47
CA TRP A 77 6.05 -11.44 11.69
C TRP A 77 6.74 -11.16 13.02
N ASN A 78 7.76 -10.32 13.01
CA ASN A 78 8.52 -9.96 14.18
C ASN A 78 8.51 -8.44 14.33
N PHE A 79 7.90 -7.97 15.40
CA PHE A 79 7.80 -6.57 15.72
C PHE A 79 9.05 -6.13 16.46
N LEU A 80 9.75 -5.14 15.95
CA LEU A 80 10.95 -4.57 16.52
C LEU A 80 10.63 -3.21 17.12
N ARG A 81 10.72 -3.11 18.44
CA ARG A 81 10.56 -1.83 19.14
C ARG A 81 11.94 -1.37 19.63
N LYS A 82 12.31 -0.15 19.28
CA LYS A 82 13.45 0.52 19.90
C LYS A 82 13.04 0.88 21.33
N GLU A 83 13.87 0.58 22.31
CA GLU A 83 13.72 1.18 23.64
C GLU A 83 14.04 2.68 23.51
N SER A 84 13.05 3.48 23.23
CA SER A 84 13.17 4.92 23.27
C SER A 84 12.79 5.42 24.66
N ALA A 85 13.43 6.50 25.09
CA ALA A 85 13.14 7.18 26.35
C ALA A 85 11.63 7.46 26.48
N ALA A 86 11.08 7.37 27.67
CA ALA A 86 9.66 7.35 28.01
C ALA A 86 8.79 8.52 27.51
N ASN A 87 9.34 9.45 26.72
CA ASN A 87 8.68 10.69 26.30
C ASN A 87 8.29 10.74 24.80
N GLU A 88 8.65 9.76 23.96
CA GLU A 88 8.24 9.75 22.56
C GLU A 88 6.92 8.99 22.38
N ARG A 89 5.81 9.64 22.76
CA ARG A 89 4.46 9.05 22.69
C ARG A 89 3.83 9.06 21.29
N HIS A 90 4.35 9.83 20.34
CA HIS A 90 3.75 9.96 19.02
C HIS A 90 4.84 10.03 17.93
N GLY A 91 4.84 9.10 16.98
CA GLY A 91 5.45 9.26 15.68
C GLY A 91 6.66 8.42 15.30
N THR A 92 7.17 7.52 16.14
CA THR A 92 8.25 6.62 15.67
C THR A 92 7.67 5.56 14.74
N PRO A 93 8.12 5.47 13.47
CA PRO A 93 7.66 4.43 12.57
C PRO A 93 7.91 3.05 13.19
N VAL A 94 6.90 2.22 13.11
CA VAL A 94 6.97 0.83 13.55
C VAL A 94 7.89 0.07 12.62
N SER A 95 8.85 -0.68 13.17
CA SER A 95 9.68 -1.59 12.39
C SER A 95 9.14 -3.02 12.53
N VAL A 96 8.93 -3.67 11.40
CA VAL A 96 8.45 -5.04 11.33
C VAL A 96 9.35 -5.84 10.41
N SER A 97 9.83 -7.00 10.87
CA SER A 97 10.56 -7.95 10.04
C SER A 97 9.72 -9.20 9.77
N TYR A 98 9.47 -9.45 8.51
CA TYR A 98 8.82 -10.67 8.02
C TYR A 98 9.86 -11.74 7.75
N TYR A 99 9.70 -12.91 8.36
CA TYR A 99 10.53 -14.09 8.05
C TYR A 99 9.91 -14.84 6.89
N MET A 100 10.41 -14.58 5.69
CA MET A 100 9.81 -15.06 4.43
C MET A 100 9.85 -16.57 4.28
N ASN A 101 10.90 -17.23 4.79
CA ASN A 101 10.98 -18.69 4.73
C ASN A 101 9.80 -19.38 5.43
N ARG A 102 9.37 -18.82 6.57
CA ARG A 102 8.20 -19.34 7.29
C ARG A 102 6.89 -18.87 6.66
N LEU A 103 6.82 -17.60 6.29
CA LEU A 103 5.61 -17.00 5.73
C LEU A 103 5.19 -17.65 4.40
N GLN A 104 6.17 -17.88 3.51
CA GLN A 104 5.95 -18.44 2.18
C GLN A 104 6.36 -19.92 2.06
N LYS A 105 6.74 -20.57 3.17
CA LYS A 105 7.20 -21.98 3.20
C LYS A 105 8.33 -22.25 2.20
N LEU A 106 9.31 -21.31 2.12
CA LEU A 106 10.42 -21.43 1.19
C LEU A 106 11.34 -22.58 1.55
N ASN A 107 11.60 -23.46 0.60
CA ASN A 107 12.54 -24.57 0.74
C ASN A 107 13.98 -24.09 0.40
N THR A 108 14.59 -23.34 1.30
CA THR A 108 15.95 -22.79 1.15
C THR A 108 16.72 -22.83 2.47
N LYS A 109 18.04 -22.99 2.39
CA LYS A 109 18.94 -22.97 3.55
C LYS A 109 19.21 -21.55 4.06
N HIS A 110 19.05 -20.56 3.21
CA HIS A 110 19.31 -19.14 3.55
C HIS A 110 18.03 -18.51 4.11
N PRO A 111 18.12 -17.75 5.20
CA PRO A 111 17.00 -16.97 5.71
C PRO A 111 16.80 -15.72 4.87
N TYR A 112 15.57 -15.43 4.53
CA TYR A 112 15.16 -14.19 3.85
C TYR A 112 14.21 -13.40 4.71
N PHE A 113 14.45 -12.09 4.79
CA PHE A 113 13.64 -11.17 5.58
C PHE A 113 13.19 -10.01 4.70
N VAL A 114 11.98 -9.53 4.97
CA VAL A 114 11.51 -8.24 4.49
C VAL A 114 11.30 -7.36 5.72
N THR A 115 12.07 -6.29 5.84
CA THR A 115 11.94 -5.37 6.97
C THR A 115 11.39 -4.02 6.52
N LEU A 116 10.31 -3.60 7.16
CA LEU A 116 9.72 -2.29 7.01
C LEU A 116 10.31 -1.33 8.03
N ASN A 117 10.67 -0.14 7.58
CA ASN A 117 11.18 0.97 8.39
C ASN A 117 12.25 0.51 9.39
N PRO A 118 13.37 -0.04 8.92
CA PRO A 118 14.41 -0.55 9.78
C PRO A 118 14.95 0.56 10.69
N GLN A 119 15.02 0.30 12.00
CA GLN A 119 15.49 1.27 13.00
C GLN A 119 17.02 1.36 13.10
N LYS A 120 17.72 0.49 12.42
CA LYS A 120 19.18 0.50 12.25
C LYS A 120 19.53 0.14 10.81
N VAL A 121 20.73 0.47 10.39
CA VAL A 121 21.21 0.15 9.04
C VAL A 121 21.33 -1.36 8.88
N ILE A 122 20.76 -1.90 7.83
CA ILE A 122 20.96 -3.30 7.41
C ILE A 122 22.30 -3.36 6.68
N ASP A 123 23.09 -4.40 6.96
CA ASP A 123 24.38 -4.61 6.29
C ASP A 123 24.19 -4.58 4.75
N PRO A 124 24.88 -3.67 4.05
CA PRO A 124 24.78 -3.58 2.59
C PRO A 124 25.11 -4.89 1.87
N ASN A 125 26.04 -5.70 2.41
CA ASN A 125 26.41 -7.00 1.83
C ASN A 125 25.33 -8.07 2.00
N LYS A 126 24.36 -7.84 2.89
CA LYS A 126 23.21 -8.71 3.14
C LYS A 126 21.92 -8.15 2.56
N THR A 127 21.94 -6.94 2.01
CA THR A 127 20.80 -6.32 1.35
C THR A 127 20.68 -6.85 -0.08
N ILE A 128 19.49 -7.32 -0.43
CA ILE A 128 19.17 -7.83 -1.78
C ILE A 128 18.46 -6.76 -2.60
N ASN A 129 17.48 -6.08 -1.99
CA ASN A 129 16.76 -5.00 -2.64
C ASN A 129 16.23 -4.01 -1.58
N SER A 130 16.10 -2.75 -1.98
CA SER A 130 15.50 -1.69 -1.16
C SER A 130 14.56 -0.87 -2.03
N THR A 131 13.35 -0.62 -1.53
CA THR A 131 12.33 0.17 -2.22
C THR A 131 11.49 0.94 -1.20
N ILE A 132 10.68 1.88 -1.71
CA ILE A 132 9.66 2.56 -0.92
C ILE A 132 8.31 2.05 -1.38
N LEU A 133 7.50 1.57 -0.43
CA LEU A 133 6.11 1.20 -0.65
C LEU A 133 5.20 2.08 0.20
N THR A 134 4.09 2.49 -0.38
CA THR A 134 3.12 3.34 0.30
C THR A 134 1.97 2.51 0.87
N HIS A 135 1.53 2.87 2.08
CA HIS A 135 0.38 2.24 2.74
C HIS A 135 -0.69 3.29 3.06
N PRO A 136 -1.97 2.96 2.93
CA PRO A 136 -3.05 3.86 3.25
C PRO A 136 -3.09 4.17 4.76
N LEU A 137 -3.38 5.43 5.08
CA LEU A 137 -3.63 5.89 6.44
C LEU A 137 -5.14 5.87 6.70
N TYR A 138 -5.55 5.11 7.69
CA TYR A 138 -6.95 4.97 8.10
C TYR A 138 -7.34 6.09 9.05
N SER A 139 -7.75 7.23 8.49
CA SER A 139 -8.39 8.32 9.24
C SER A 139 -9.90 8.08 9.36
N PHE A 140 -10.56 8.79 10.28
CA PHE A 140 -12.02 8.73 10.38
C PHE A 140 -12.69 9.16 9.07
N ASP A 141 -12.16 10.19 8.40
CA ASP A 141 -12.69 10.66 7.12
C ASP A 141 -12.54 9.62 6.01
N ALA A 142 -11.39 8.92 5.97
CA ALA A 142 -11.17 7.82 5.04
C ALA A 142 -12.16 6.67 5.29
N LEU A 143 -12.35 6.26 6.54
CA LEU A 143 -13.30 5.20 6.89
C LEU A 143 -14.74 5.59 6.55
N ASN A 144 -15.15 6.82 6.86
CA ASN A 144 -16.49 7.32 6.54
C ASN A 144 -16.74 7.39 5.03
N SER A 145 -15.70 7.57 4.23
CA SER A 145 -15.83 7.60 2.76
C SER A 145 -16.10 6.23 2.13
N GLN A 146 -15.82 5.12 2.81
CA GLN A 146 -15.94 3.75 2.28
C GLN A 146 -17.37 3.40 1.86
N GLU A 147 -18.36 3.77 2.67
CA GLU A 147 -19.77 3.47 2.36
C GLU A 147 -20.20 4.15 1.07
N VAL A 148 -19.90 5.45 0.95
CA VAL A 148 -20.23 6.23 -0.24
C VAL A 148 -19.46 5.76 -1.48
N LEU A 149 -18.20 5.28 -1.30
CA LEU A 149 -17.42 4.65 -2.37
C LEU A 149 -18.13 3.41 -2.92
N ARG A 150 -18.67 2.55 -2.04
CA ARG A 150 -19.39 1.33 -2.45
C ARG A 150 -20.69 1.66 -3.18
N GLU A 151 -21.49 2.59 -2.65
CA GLU A 151 -22.78 2.99 -3.24
C GLU A 151 -22.64 3.60 -4.64
N LYS A 152 -21.56 4.31 -4.89
CA LYS A 152 -21.32 5.03 -6.16
C LYS A 152 -20.40 4.29 -7.11
N ASN A 153 -19.95 3.10 -6.75
CA ASN A 153 -19.10 2.30 -7.61
C ASN A 153 -19.86 1.89 -8.88
N GLY A 154 -19.24 2.04 -10.03
CA GLY A 154 -19.87 1.82 -11.34
C GLY A 154 -20.56 3.05 -11.95
N CYS A 155 -20.66 4.18 -11.24
CA CYS A 155 -21.12 5.43 -11.82
C CYS A 155 -20.20 5.88 -12.95
N ARG A 156 -20.77 6.46 -14.00
CA ARG A 156 -20.03 6.93 -15.19
C ARG A 156 -19.15 5.83 -15.81
N ASN A 157 -19.63 4.59 -15.81
CA ASN A 157 -18.95 3.40 -16.34
C ASN A 157 -17.54 3.16 -15.72
N THR A 158 -17.33 3.65 -14.49
CA THR A 158 -16.04 3.53 -13.81
C THR A 158 -16.20 2.80 -12.49
N TRP A 159 -15.37 1.79 -12.29
CA TRP A 159 -15.33 0.95 -11.12
C TRP A 159 -14.01 1.15 -10.41
N PHE A 160 -14.04 1.22 -9.10
CA PHE A 160 -12.85 1.32 -8.25
C PHE A 160 -12.73 0.05 -7.41
N CYS A 161 -11.51 -0.44 -7.24
CA CYS A 161 -11.21 -1.54 -6.33
C CYS A 161 -9.83 -1.36 -5.70
N GLY A 162 -9.67 -1.91 -4.50
CA GLY A 162 -8.42 -1.85 -3.75
C GLY A 162 -8.64 -1.84 -2.24
N SER A 163 -7.55 -1.89 -1.50
CA SER A 163 -7.54 -2.01 -0.04
C SER A 163 -8.29 -0.90 0.72
N TYR A 164 -8.57 0.22 0.07
CA TYR A 164 -9.35 1.32 0.63
C TYR A 164 -10.87 1.05 0.65
N PHE A 165 -11.34 -0.07 0.10
CA PHE A 165 -12.72 -0.53 0.23
C PHE A 165 -12.97 -1.35 1.51
N GLY A 166 -11.93 -1.78 2.20
CA GLY A 166 -12.02 -2.61 3.40
C GLY A 166 -11.00 -2.23 4.47
N TYR A 167 -10.28 -3.20 4.98
CA TYR A 167 -9.34 -3.05 6.11
C TYR A 167 -7.87 -2.95 5.70
N GLY A 168 -7.58 -2.83 4.40
CA GLY A 168 -6.22 -2.68 3.90
C GLY A 168 -5.57 -3.99 3.46
N PHE A 169 -6.33 -5.04 3.32
CA PHE A 169 -5.85 -6.32 2.81
C PHE A 169 -6.09 -6.45 1.31
N HIS A 170 -5.39 -7.39 0.68
CA HIS A 170 -5.51 -7.60 -0.76
C HIS A 170 -6.79 -8.36 -1.17
N GLU A 171 -7.53 -8.88 -0.20
CA GLU A 171 -8.85 -9.47 -0.39
C GLU A 171 -10.00 -8.45 -0.39
N ASP A 172 -9.73 -7.21 -0.05
CA ASP A 172 -10.74 -6.14 0.10
C ASP A 172 -11.21 -5.57 -1.23
#